data_c87cea833d2f260767c0e060b5c7100a
#
_entry.id   c87cea833d2f260767c0e060b5c7100a
#
_cell.length_a   1.000
_cell.length_b   1.000
_cell.length_c   1.000
_cell.angle_alpha   90.00
_cell.angle_beta   90.00
_cell.angle_gamma   90.00
#
_symmetry.space_group_name_H-M   'P 1'
#
loop_
_entity.id
_entity.type
_entity.pdbx_description
1 polymer ?
#
loop_
_entity_poly.entity_id
_entity_poly.type
_entity_poly.pdbx_seq_one_letter_code
_entity_poly.pdbx_strand_id
1 'polypeptide(L)'
;MGASTPKAPTKREGFSSRRVFIFAAIGSAVGLGNIWRFPYIAFDNGGGAFMIPYIVALLTAGLTFLFFDYAIGHRARASSPLAFRRLNRKTEFIGWWHMGINFVIAIYYAAIVAWALRYMVFSFTNAWGDNPKAFFQGEFLKVAKDPGVSLDFNMNVLIPMVLVWGVLLAVMALGVQKGVGAANIIFIPLLLVMFVGLVIYSLTLPGAVDGLNALFTPSWDSLANPEVWVAAYGQIFFSLSIGFGIMVTYSSYLKPKTDLTGSGAVVGFANSGFELLAGIGVFAALGFMAQAAGTQVSEVATSGIGLAFIAFPTIISQAPGGVLIGILFFGSLLFAGFTSLISILEVIIAGIQDKFATSRLASTILVIVPMALISLLLMPTTTGLYVLDILDNFVNLFGILAAGLCAIIVVAYVVRALPALAEHLNRYSSIKVGKIWMILLAVVTPLVLGYSLIQSVIKLVATPYEGYPTDLLAIFGWGMSALILVGAIVVSLLPWSKKSRAAEEPPAPPVIAGQVEHGHVDSTVTR
;
A
#
# COMPACT_ATOMS: atom_id res chain seq x y z
N MET A 1 -35.67 -33.30 -22.56
CA MET A 1 -35.04 -32.02 -22.24
C MET A 1 -34.69 -32.03 -20.75
N GLY A 2 -33.47 -32.39 -20.42
CA GLY A 2 -33.01 -32.43 -19.03
C GLY A 2 -32.77 -31.01 -18.52
N ALA A 3 -33.50 -30.61 -17.51
CA ALA A 3 -33.25 -29.36 -16.77
C ALA A 3 -31.87 -29.45 -16.11
N SER A 4 -30.90 -28.70 -16.62
CA SER A 4 -29.59 -28.53 -15.96
C SER A 4 -29.80 -27.84 -14.62
N THR A 5 -29.58 -28.58 -13.54
CA THR A 5 -29.50 -28.01 -12.19
C THR A 5 -28.55 -26.82 -12.20
N PRO A 6 -28.91 -25.68 -11.63
CA PRO A 6 -28.03 -24.53 -11.50
C PRO A 6 -26.77 -24.96 -10.75
N LYS A 7 -25.61 -24.82 -11.40
CA LYS A 7 -24.32 -25.05 -10.74
C LYS A 7 -24.24 -24.15 -9.52
N ALA A 8 -24.04 -24.71 -8.34
CA ALA A 8 -23.84 -23.96 -7.11
C ALA A 8 -22.80 -22.85 -7.32
N PRO A 9 -23.00 -21.64 -6.77
CA PRO A 9 -22.05 -20.54 -6.93
C PRO A 9 -20.67 -21.01 -6.51
N THR A 10 -19.68 -20.76 -7.35
CA THR A 10 -18.29 -21.14 -7.08
C THR A 10 -17.85 -20.51 -5.77
N LYS A 11 -17.47 -21.35 -4.81
CA LYS A 11 -17.03 -20.92 -3.48
C LYS A 11 -15.89 -19.90 -3.65
N ARG A 12 -16.05 -18.69 -3.09
CA ARG A 12 -15.02 -17.66 -3.13
C ARG A 12 -13.73 -18.19 -2.52
N GLU A 13 -12.60 -17.91 -3.16
CA GLU A 13 -11.28 -18.17 -2.62
C GLU A 13 -11.12 -17.46 -1.28
N GLY A 14 -10.25 -17.94 -0.41
CA GLY A 14 -10.01 -17.33 0.89
C GLY A 14 -8.72 -17.80 1.54
N PHE A 15 -8.26 -17.06 2.52
CA PHE A 15 -7.10 -17.45 3.33
C PHE A 15 -7.41 -18.71 4.15
N SER A 16 -6.44 -19.63 4.22
CA SER A 16 -6.58 -20.87 4.97
C SER A 16 -6.74 -20.63 6.49
N SER A 17 -6.07 -19.61 7.02
CA SER A 17 -6.08 -19.27 8.44
C SER A 17 -5.92 -17.76 8.69
N ARG A 18 -6.22 -17.33 9.92
CA ARG A 18 -5.95 -15.97 10.40
C ARG A 18 -4.47 -15.59 10.28
N ARG A 19 -3.55 -16.55 10.50
CA ARG A 19 -2.10 -16.30 10.37
C ARG A 19 -1.72 -15.90 8.94
N VAL A 20 -2.20 -16.63 7.94
CA VAL A 20 -1.95 -16.32 6.51
C VAL A 20 -2.45 -14.93 6.17
N PHE A 21 -3.65 -14.56 6.64
CA PHE A 21 -4.18 -13.20 6.47
C PHE A 21 -3.29 -12.14 7.12
N ILE A 22 -2.85 -12.35 8.37
CA ILE A 22 -1.99 -11.40 9.08
C ILE A 22 -0.67 -11.21 8.32
N PHE A 23 -0.03 -12.29 7.84
CA PHE A 23 1.18 -12.18 7.02
C PHE A 23 0.91 -11.44 5.70
N ALA A 24 -0.21 -11.71 5.03
CA ALA A 24 -0.56 -11.01 3.80
C ALA A 24 -0.83 -9.52 4.06
N ALA A 25 -1.53 -9.18 5.14
CA ALA A 25 -1.80 -7.80 5.51
C ALA A 25 -0.53 -7.04 5.94
N ILE A 26 0.37 -7.68 6.72
CA ILE A 26 1.69 -7.12 7.04
C ILE A 26 2.51 -6.95 5.76
N GLY A 27 2.53 -7.95 4.85
CA GLY A 27 3.28 -7.86 3.59
C GLY A 27 2.74 -6.81 2.62
N SER A 28 1.48 -6.42 2.77
CA SER A 28 0.93 -5.26 2.06
C SER A 28 1.35 -3.94 2.71
N ALA A 29 1.31 -3.88 4.04
CA ALA A 29 1.62 -2.67 4.80
C ALA A 29 3.13 -2.39 4.84
N VAL A 30 3.95 -3.42 5.12
CA VAL A 30 5.42 -3.31 5.10
C VAL A 30 5.91 -3.27 3.67
N GLY A 31 6.11 -2.07 3.16
CA GLY A 31 6.55 -1.79 1.80
C GLY A 31 7.83 -0.93 1.75
N LEU A 32 8.11 -0.42 0.57
CA LEU A 32 9.27 0.45 0.34
C LEU A 32 9.23 1.71 1.20
N GLY A 33 8.02 2.28 1.41
CA GLY A 33 7.82 3.48 2.22
C GLY A 33 8.29 3.36 3.67
N ASN A 34 8.17 2.17 4.26
CA ASN A 34 8.64 1.90 5.62
C ASN A 34 10.17 1.97 5.72
N ILE A 35 10.87 1.55 4.67
CA ILE A 35 12.33 1.46 4.65
C ILE A 35 12.97 2.80 4.31
N TRP A 36 12.43 3.53 3.33
CA TRP A 36 13.11 4.71 2.82
C TRP A 36 12.41 6.05 3.10
N ARG A 37 11.11 6.05 3.43
CA ARG A 37 10.34 7.28 3.67
C ARG A 37 10.22 7.60 5.16
N PHE A 38 9.79 6.62 5.97
CA PHE A 38 9.56 6.82 7.40
C PHE A 38 10.80 7.34 8.13
N PRO A 39 12.02 6.78 7.95
CA PRO A 39 13.20 7.26 8.66
C PRO A 39 13.46 8.75 8.43
N TYR A 40 13.38 9.18 7.17
CA TYR A 40 13.58 10.58 6.81
C TYR A 40 12.48 11.50 7.34
N ILE A 41 11.20 11.09 7.22
CA ILE A 41 10.09 11.88 7.75
C ILE A 41 10.21 12.06 9.26
N ALA A 42 10.58 11.01 9.99
CA ALA A 42 10.78 11.10 11.44
C ALA A 42 11.89 12.09 11.80
N PHE A 43 13.02 12.00 11.09
CA PHE A 43 14.15 12.90 11.28
C PHE A 43 13.79 14.36 10.96
N ASP A 44 13.22 14.62 9.79
CA ASP A 44 12.88 15.95 9.28
C ASP A 44 11.79 16.67 10.11
N ASN A 45 10.95 15.91 10.80
CA ASN A 45 9.83 16.41 11.58
C ASN A 45 10.05 16.37 13.10
N GLY A 46 11.30 16.47 13.54
CA GLY A 46 11.64 16.64 14.96
C GLY A 46 12.19 15.41 15.66
N GLY A 47 12.63 14.41 14.90
CA GLY A 47 13.34 13.26 15.43
C GLY A 47 12.53 12.46 16.44
N GLY A 48 13.08 12.26 17.64
CA GLY A 48 12.39 11.53 18.71
C GLY A 48 11.04 12.12 19.12
N ALA A 49 10.85 13.45 19.02
CA ALA A 49 9.57 14.09 19.32
C ALA A 49 8.47 13.69 18.34
N PHE A 50 8.80 13.40 17.08
CA PHE A 50 7.87 12.94 16.06
C PHE A 50 7.12 11.64 16.44
N MET A 51 7.70 10.82 17.32
CA MET A 51 7.05 9.58 17.76
C MET A 51 5.70 9.84 18.46
N ILE A 52 5.51 11.03 19.06
CA ILE A 52 4.23 11.38 19.71
C ILE A 52 3.11 11.55 18.68
N PRO A 53 3.19 12.49 17.71
CA PRO A 53 2.16 12.62 16.68
C PRO A 53 2.02 11.34 15.83
N TYR A 54 3.09 10.57 15.62
CA TYR A 54 3.05 9.31 14.91
C TYR A 54 2.19 8.26 15.64
N ILE A 55 2.39 8.06 16.96
CA ILE A 55 1.57 7.12 17.74
C ILE A 55 0.12 7.60 17.83
N VAL A 56 -0.09 8.90 18.02
CA VAL A 56 -1.44 9.48 18.01
C VAL A 56 -2.12 9.24 16.67
N ALA A 57 -1.45 9.46 15.55
CA ALA A 57 -1.98 9.19 14.21
C ALA A 57 -2.28 7.70 14.00
N LEU A 58 -1.42 6.79 14.47
CA LEU A 58 -1.66 5.35 14.42
C LEU A 58 -2.94 4.96 15.14
N LEU A 59 -3.13 5.46 16.37
CA LEU A 59 -4.27 5.08 17.20
C LEU A 59 -5.59 5.75 16.77
N THR A 60 -5.52 7.01 16.31
CA THR A 60 -6.72 7.82 16.02
C THR A 60 -7.20 7.72 14.57
N ALA A 61 -6.30 7.56 13.60
CA ALA A 61 -6.64 7.43 12.20
C ALA A 61 -6.26 6.06 11.63
N GLY A 62 -5.03 5.59 11.84
CA GLY A 62 -4.53 4.35 11.24
C GLY A 62 -5.36 3.13 11.60
N LEU A 63 -5.42 2.77 12.88
CA LEU A 63 -6.19 1.61 13.33
C LEU A 63 -7.69 1.80 13.11
N THR A 64 -8.22 3.02 13.27
CA THR A 64 -9.65 3.27 13.07
C THR A 64 -10.07 3.06 11.62
N PHE A 65 -9.25 3.51 10.67
CA PHE A 65 -9.50 3.30 9.25
C PHE A 65 -9.24 1.84 8.84
N LEU A 66 -8.23 1.20 9.39
CA LEU A 66 -7.97 -0.22 9.14
C LEU A 66 -9.15 -1.10 9.57
N PHE A 67 -9.75 -0.80 10.73
CA PHE A 67 -10.96 -1.50 11.19
C PHE A 67 -12.17 -1.21 10.29
N PHE A 68 -12.28 0.01 9.77
CA PHE A 68 -13.30 0.40 8.81
C PHE A 68 -13.19 -0.42 7.50
N ASP A 69 -12.01 -0.51 6.91
CA ASP A 69 -11.76 -1.32 5.72
C ASP A 69 -12.08 -2.79 5.98
N TYR A 70 -11.66 -3.32 7.14
CA TYR A 70 -11.93 -4.71 7.52
C TYR A 70 -13.43 -4.96 7.70
N ALA A 71 -14.15 -4.04 8.31
CA ALA A 71 -15.58 -4.16 8.50
C ALA A 71 -16.33 -4.22 7.16
N ILE A 72 -16.00 -3.33 6.23
CA ILE A 72 -16.62 -3.27 4.90
C ILE A 72 -16.36 -4.58 4.14
N GLY A 73 -15.11 -4.98 4.00
CA GLY A 73 -14.73 -6.14 3.21
C GLY A 73 -15.24 -7.45 3.80
N HIS A 74 -15.09 -7.64 5.11
CA HIS A 74 -15.52 -8.86 5.79
C HIS A 74 -17.05 -9.00 5.83
N ARG A 75 -17.78 -7.90 6.06
CA ARG A 75 -19.25 -7.90 6.04
C ARG A 75 -19.78 -8.19 4.64
N ALA A 76 -19.20 -7.56 3.64
CA ALA A 76 -19.63 -7.73 2.25
C ALA A 76 -19.16 -9.06 1.64
N ARG A 77 -18.03 -9.62 2.10
CA ARG A 77 -17.40 -10.81 1.50
C ARG A 77 -17.21 -10.67 -0.01
N ALA A 78 -16.74 -9.50 -0.42
CA ALA A 78 -16.66 -9.07 -1.80
C ALA A 78 -15.41 -8.22 -2.04
N SER A 79 -15.01 -8.08 -3.32
CA SER A 79 -14.03 -7.09 -3.74
C SER A 79 -14.48 -5.67 -3.43
N SER A 80 -13.56 -4.71 -3.46
CA SER A 80 -13.87 -3.33 -3.11
C SER A 80 -15.08 -2.75 -3.88
N PRO A 81 -15.23 -2.86 -5.22
CA PRO A 81 -16.40 -2.34 -5.92
C PRO A 81 -17.72 -2.97 -5.46
N LEU A 82 -17.76 -4.29 -5.30
CA LEU A 82 -18.96 -4.98 -4.88
C LEU A 82 -19.26 -4.73 -3.39
N ALA A 83 -18.24 -4.56 -2.56
CA ALA A 83 -18.41 -4.26 -1.14
C ALA A 83 -19.06 -2.89 -0.93
N PHE A 84 -18.60 -1.86 -1.62
CA PHE A 84 -19.21 -0.54 -1.58
C PHE A 84 -20.62 -0.56 -2.19
N ARG A 85 -20.83 -1.24 -3.33
CA ARG A 85 -22.16 -1.41 -3.91
C ARG A 85 -23.16 -2.07 -2.96
N ARG A 86 -22.73 -3.03 -2.12
CA ARG A 86 -23.58 -3.65 -1.09
C ARG A 86 -23.92 -2.73 0.08
N LEU A 87 -23.10 -1.70 0.32
CA LEU A 87 -23.49 -0.63 1.25
C LEU A 87 -24.56 0.28 0.64
N ASN A 88 -24.34 0.72 -0.60
CA ASN A 88 -25.28 1.50 -1.39
C ASN A 88 -24.86 1.43 -2.87
N ARG A 89 -25.84 1.22 -3.79
CA ARG A 89 -25.55 1.13 -5.23
C ARG A 89 -24.78 2.32 -5.79
N LYS A 90 -25.03 3.52 -5.26
CA LYS A 90 -24.38 4.77 -5.69
C LYS A 90 -22.92 4.86 -5.24
N THR A 91 -22.47 4.05 -4.29
CA THR A 91 -21.09 4.10 -3.76
C THR A 91 -20.13 3.14 -4.46
N GLU A 92 -20.61 2.38 -5.46
CA GLU A 92 -19.79 1.44 -6.23
C GLU A 92 -18.54 2.10 -6.85
N PHE A 93 -18.65 3.37 -7.28
CA PHE A 93 -17.55 4.10 -7.90
C PHE A 93 -16.32 4.23 -6.99
N ILE A 94 -16.49 4.28 -5.67
CA ILE A 94 -15.38 4.32 -4.70
C ILE A 94 -14.50 3.08 -4.85
N GLY A 95 -15.10 1.91 -4.95
CA GLY A 95 -14.35 0.68 -5.16
C GLY A 95 -13.64 0.61 -6.51
N TRP A 96 -14.23 1.16 -7.58
CA TRP A 96 -13.57 1.29 -8.88
C TRP A 96 -12.46 2.33 -8.85
N TRP A 97 -12.62 3.40 -8.08
CA TRP A 97 -11.55 4.36 -7.84
C TRP A 97 -10.35 3.69 -7.15
N HIS A 98 -10.59 2.89 -6.12
CA HIS A 98 -9.55 2.05 -5.50
C HIS A 98 -8.82 1.19 -6.53
N MET A 99 -9.54 0.56 -7.47
CA MET A 99 -8.91 -0.24 -8.53
C MET A 99 -8.06 0.61 -9.48
N GLY A 100 -8.54 1.80 -9.85
CA GLY A 100 -7.77 2.74 -10.69
C GLY A 100 -6.46 3.19 -10.01
N ILE A 101 -6.51 3.48 -8.71
CA ILE A 101 -5.33 3.79 -7.90
C ILE A 101 -4.31 2.65 -7.95
N ASN A 102 -4.77 1.43 -7.65
CA ASN A 102 -3.91 0.24 -7.67
C ASN A 102 -3.32 -0.02 -9.06
N PHE A 103 -4.09 0.26 -10.13
CA PHE A 103 -3.63 0.13 -11.51
C PHE A 103 -2.44 1.06 -11.79
N VAL A 104 -2.53 2.32 -11.42
CA VAL A 104 -1.47 3.31 -11.64
C VAL A 104 -0.24 2.96 -10.79
N ILE A 105 -0.43 2.63 -9.50
CA ILE A 105 0.68 2.28 -8.62
C ILE A 105 1.45 1.09 -9.17
N ALA A 106 0.80 0.01 -9.58
CA ALA A 106 1.49 -1.19 -10.05
C ALA A 106 2.34 -0.94 -11.31
N ILE A 107 1.94 0.00 -12.18
CA ILE A 107 2.68 0.34 -13.40
C ILE A 107 4.09 0.83 -13.05
N TYR A 108 4.25 1.77 -12.14
CA TYR A 108 5.56 2.31 -11.80
C TYR A 108 6.28 1.52 -10.71
N TYR A 109 5.54 0.93 -9.78
CA TYR A 109 6.13 0.19 -8.65
C TYR A 109 6.91 -1.06 -9.10
N ALA A 110 6.48 -1.70 -10.20
CA ALA A 110 7.20 -2.82 -10.82
C ALA A 110 8.62 -2.43 -11.29
N ALA A 111 8.82 -1.18 -11.74
CA ALA A 111 10.14 -0.67 -12.10
C ALA A 111 11.06 -0.59 -10.87
N ILE A 112 10.56 -0.07 -9.75
CA ILE A 112 11.34 0.03 -8.51
C ILE A 112 11.74 -1.37 -7.99
N VAL A 113 10.84 -2.33 -8.07
CA VAL A 113 11.14 -3.73 -7.70
C VAL A 113 12.22 -4.32 -8.64
N ALA A 114 12.14 -4.01 -9.93
CA ALA A 114 13.15 -4.43 -10.90
C ALA A 114 14.51 -3.77 -10.64
N TRP A 115 14.53 -2.49 -10.22
CA TRP A 115 15.76 -1.82 -9.81
C TRP A 115 16.36 -2.47 -8.56
N ALA A 116 15.54 -2.77 -7.55
CA ALA A 116 16.00 -3.46 -6.33
C ALA A 116 16.62 -4.83 -6.67
N LEU A 117 16.01 -5.59 -7.58
CA LEU A 117 16.55 -6.86 -8.08
C LEU A 117 17.93 -6.68 -8.74
N ARG A 118 18.08 -5.68 -9.60
CA ARG A 118 19.37 -5.38 -10.26
C ARG A 118 20.43 -4.93 -9.27
N TYR A 119 20.08 -4.06 -8.34
CA TYR A 119 21.00 -3.55 -7.33
C TYR A 119 21.45 -4.63 -6.34
N MET A 120 20.57 -5.60 -6.03
CA MET A 120 20.99 -6.79 -5.29
C MET A 120 22.11 -7.57 -6.04
N VAL A 121 21.99 -7.70 -7.37
CA VAL A 121 23.03 -8.33 -8.19
C VAL A 121 24.28 -7.46 -8.29
N PHE A 122 24.12 -6.16 -8.48
CA PHE A 122 25.25 -5.22 -8.54
C PHE A 122 26.06 -5.15 -7.24
N SER A 123 25.44 -5.47 -6.10
CA SER A 123 26.11 -5.53 -4.79
C SER A 123 27.26 -6.54 -4.74
N PHE A 124 27.21 -7.63 -5.55
CA PHE A 124 28.31 -8.62 -5.59
C PHE A 124 29.62 -8.08 -6.18
N THR A 125 29.53 -7.10 -7.08
CA THR A 125 30.67 -6.56 -7.83
C THR A 125 30.93 -5.08 -7.54
N ASN A 126 30.11 -4.44 -6.69
CA ASN A 126 30.14 -3.00 -6.47
C ASN A 126 30.09 -2.21 -7.79
N ALA A 127 29.15 -2.60 -8.68
CA ALA A 127 29.07 -2.11 -10.05
C ALA A 127 28.88 -0.59 -10.20
N TRP A 128 28.41 0.10 -9.15
CA TRP A 128 28.23 1.56 -9.13
C TRP A 128 29.53 2.33 -8.85
N GLY A 129 30.65 1.65 -8.49
CA GLY A 129 31.95 2.25 -8.26
C GLY A 129 31.96 3.34 -7.20
N ASP A 130 32.75 4.38 -7.45
CA ASP A 130 32.95 5.50 -6.51
C ASP A 130 31.89 6.60 -6.61
N ASN A 131 31.05 6.56 -7.65
CA ASN A 131 29.99 7.58 -7.86
C ASN A 131 28.62 6.94 -8.12
N PRO A 132 27.94 6.46 -7.08
CA PRO A 132 26.64 5.82 -7.20
C PRO A 132 25.56 6.70 -7.87
N LYS A 133 25.62 8.02 -7.69
CA LYS A 133 24.69 8.95 -8.35
C LYS A 133 24.88 8.96 -9.87
N ALA A 134 26.10 9.11 -10.32
CA ALA A 134 26.42 9.09 -11.75
C ALA A 134 26.09 7.72 -12.39
N PHE A 135 26.38 6.63 -11.68
CA PHE A 135 25.98 5.30 -12.11
C PHE A 135 24.46 5.16 -12.22
N PHE A 136 23.70 5.49 -11.16
CA PHE A 136 22.25 5.34 -11.14
C PHE A 136 21.57 6.12 -12.25
N GLN A 137 21.90 7.42 -12.38
CA GLN A 137 21.23 8.30 -13.34
C GLN A 137 21.80 8.18 -14.76
N GLY A 138 23.13 8.06 -14.90
CA GLY A 138 23.83 8.10 -16.19
C GLY A 138 24.00 6.74 -16.84
N GLU A 139 24.42 5.71 -16.10
CA GLU A 139 24.75 4.40 -16.67
C GLU A 139 23.58 3.41 -16.58
N PHE A 140 22.95 3.33 -15.39
CA PHE A 140 21.88 2.36 -15.14
C PHE A 140 20.54 2.81 -15.72
N LEU A 141 20.02 3.99 -15.37
CA LEU A 141 18.75 4.49 -15.87
C LEU A 141 18.89 5.25 -17.20
N LYS A 142 20.05 5.82 -17.47
CA LYS A 142 20.31 6.69 -18.64
C LYS A 142 19.31 7.83 -18.73
N VAL A 143 19.09 8.51 -17.59
CA VAL A 143 18.08 9.56 -17.46
C VAL A 143 18.35 10.69 -18.47
N ALA A 144 17.36 11.03 -19.26
CA ALA A 144 17.43 12.16 -20.20
C ALA A 144 17.64 13.47 -19.44
N LYS A 145 18.31 14.43 -20.07
CA LYS A 145 18.57 15.74 -19.46
C LYS A 145 17.29 16.53 -19.21
N ASP A 146 16.37 16.44 -20.16
CA ASP A 146 15.12 17.17 -20.12
C ASP A 146 13.95 16.21 -19.82
N PRO A 147 13.04 16.56 -18.89
CA PRO A 147 11.82 15.80 -18.64
C PRO A 147 10.94 15.76 -19.90
N GLY A 148 10.43 14.57 -20.22
CA GLY A 148 9.62 14.38 -21.41
C GLY A 148 9.03 12.97 -21.49
N VAL A 149 8.53 12.59 -22.67
CA VAL A 149 8.14 11.22 -23.01
C VAL A 149 9.05 10.71 -24.10
N SER A 150 9.74 9.59 -23.85
CA SER A 150 10.65 8.96 -24.80
C SER A 150 10.26 7.50 -25.03
N LEU A 151 10.56 6.99 -26.21
CA LEU A 151 10.53 5.57 -26.55
C LEU A 151 11.94 4.99 -26.66
N ASP A 152 12.94 5.69 -26.12
CA ASP A 152 14.32 5.20 -26.03
C ASP A 152 14.44 4.22 -24.86
N PHE A 153 14.35 2.93 -25.17
CA PHE A 153 14.29 1.85 -24.20
C PHE A 153 15.64 1.49 -23.63
N ASN A 154 15.69 1.41 -22.30
CA ASN A 154 16.85 0.94 -21.56
C ASN A 154 16.73 -0.55 -21.21
N MET A 155 17.51 -1.40 -21.87
CA MET A 155 17.47 -2.84 -21.67
C MET A 155 17.90 -3.28 -20.27
N ASN A 156 18.72 -2.49 -19.58
CA ASN A 156 19.11 -2.76 -18.18
C ASN A 156 17.92 -2.71 -17.21
N VAL A 157 16.86 -1.97 -17.57
CA VAL A 157 15.62 -1.85 -16.81
C VAL A 157 14.53 -2.74 -17.40
N LEU A 158 14.41 -2.81 -18.73
CA LEU A 158 13.37 -3.57 -19.42
C LEU A 158 13.40 -5.06 -19.08
N ILE A 159 14.58 -5.69 -19.19
CA ILE A 159 14.73 -7.14 -18.97
C ILE A 159 14.32 -7.55 -17.54
N PRO A 160 14.83 -6.92 -16.46
CA PRO A 160 14.38 -7.27 -15.11
C PRO A 160 12.90 -6.95 -14.86
N MET A 161 12.34 -5.93 -15.50
CA MET A 161 10.89 -5.66 -15.41
C MET A 161 10.06 -6.77 -16.06
N VAL A 162 10.46 -7.29 -17.20
CA VAL A 162 9.80 -8.46 -17.83
C VAL A 162 9.82 -9.66 -16.89
N LEU A 163 10.95 -9.91 -16.22
CA LEU A 163 11.08 -10.97 -15.23
C LEU A 163 10.12 -10.76 -14.04
N VAL A 164 10.08 -9.54 -13.48
CA VAL A 164 9.18 -9.18 -12.37
C VAL A 164 7.72 -9.41 -12.75
N TRP A 165 7.28 -8.91 -13.92
CA TRP A 165 5.91 -9.11 -14.40
C TRP A 165 5.60 -10.58 -14.68
N GLY A 166 6.55 -11.36 -15.21
CA GLY A 166 6.40 -12.80 -15.42
C GLY A 166 6.19 -13.57 -14.12
N VAL A 167 6.99 -13.26 -13.09
CA VAL A 167 6.85 -13.87 -11.75
C VAL A 167 5.53 -13.46 -11.11
N LEU A 168 5.13 -12.19 -11.21
CA LEU A 168 3.83 -11.72 -10.71
C LEU A 168 2.67 -12.44 -11.38
N LEU A 169 2.70 -12.58 -12.71
CA LEU A 169 1.69 -13.33 -13.46
C LEU A 169 1.58 -14.77 -12.95
N ALA A 170 2.70 -15.46 -12.78
CA ALA A 170 2.74 -16.84 -12.29
C ALA A 170 2.17 -16.95 -10.86
N VAL A 171 2.61 -16.09 -9.93
CA VAL A 171 2.14 -16.10 -8.53
C VAL A 171 0.65 -15.79 -8.45
N MET A 172 0.18 -14.76 -9.16
CA MET A 172 -1.23 -14.35 -9.11
C MET A 172 -2.17 -15.37 -9.75
N ALA A 173 -1.71 -16.12 -10.77
CA ALA A 173 -2.47 -17.20 -11.39
C ALA A 173 -2.74 -18.38 -10.45
N LEU A 174 -1.89 -18.60 -9.45
CA LEU A 174 -2.06 -19.65 -8.42
C LEU A 174 -3.19 -19.35 -7.41
N GLY A 175 -3.74 -18.14 -7.41
CA GLY A 175 -4.87 -17.74 -6.57
C GLY A 175 -4.47 -17.27 -5.17
N VAL A 176 -5.50 -17.00 -4.34
CA VAL A 176 -5.31 -16.33 -3.04
C VAL A 176 -4.51 -17.18 -2.07
N GLN A 177 -4.78 -18.49 -1.98
CA GLN A 177 -4.14 -19.34 -0.99
C GLN A 177 -2.74 -19.78 -1.41
N LYS A 178 -2.60 -20.32 -2.62
CA LYS A 178 -1.35 -20.91 -3.13
C LYS A 178 -0.38 -19.87 -3.72
N GLY A 179 -0.91 -18.74 -4.19
CA GLY A 179 -0.13 -17.62 -4.71
C GLY A 179 0.09 -16.55 -3.63
N VAL A 180 -0.89 -15.70 -3.38
CA VAL A 180 -0.79 -14.57 -2.47
C VAL A 180 -0.40 -14.99 -1.05
N GLY A 181 -1.12 -15.96 -0.47
CA GLY A 181 -0.88 -16.44 0.90
C GLY A 181 0.48 -17.11 1.06
N ALA A 182 0.85 -18.01 0.15
CA ALA A 182 2.13 -18.73 0.20
C ALA A 182 3.32 -17.79 0.02
N ALA A 183 3.25 -16.84 -0.93
CA ALA A 183 4.30 -15.84 -1.13
C ALA A 183 4.55 -15.02 0.13
N ASN A 184 3.49 -14.53 0.78
CA ASN A 184 3.62 -13.72 1.99
C ASN A 184 4.16 -14.51 3.20
N ILE A 185 3.79 -15.79 3.35
CA ILE A 185 4.33 -16.65 4.43
C ILE A 185 5.84 -16.85 4.28
N ILE A 186 6.37 -16.85 3.06
CA ILE A 186 7.80 -17.02 2.79
C ILE A 186 8.52 -15.68 2.85
N PHE A 187 8.03 -14.69 2.12
CA PHE A 187 8.75 -13.43 1.92
C PHE A 187 8.78 -12.52 3.14
N ILE A 188 7.71 -12.50 3.96
CA ILE A 188 7.70 -11.62 5.13
C ILE A 188 8.68 -12.07 6.23
N PRO A 189 8.76 -13.35 6.64
CA PRO A 189 9.81 -13.78 7.56
C PRO A 189 11.22 -13.57 6.97
N LEU A 190 11.41 -13.84 5.68
CA LEU A 190 12.71 -13.65 5.03
C LEU A 190 13.11 -12.18 5.01
N LEU A 191 12.20 -11.27 4.64
CA LEU A 191 12.35 -9.82 4.75
C LEU A 191 12.79 -9.42 6.16
N LEU A 192 12.06 -9.90 7.18
CA LEU A 192 12.34 -9.53 8.57
C LEU A 192 13.73 -10.01 9.00
N VAL A 193 14.11 -11.26 8.68
CA VAL A 193 15.43 -11.81 9.01
C VAL A 193 16.53 -11.01 8.31
N MET A 194 16.38 -10.72 7.04
CA MET A 194 17.36 -9.93 6.26
C MET A 194 17.48 -8.51 6.83
N PHE A 195 16.33 -7.89 7.13
CA PHE A 195 16.34 -6.51 7.62
C PHE A 195 16.87 -6.40 9.05
N VAL A 196 16.55 -7.32 9.94
CA VAL A 196 17.16 -7.42 11.29
C VAL A 196 18.67 -7.64 11.17
N GLY A 197 19.12 -8.50 10.26
CA GLY A 197 20.53 -8.68 9.97
C GLY A 197 21.21 -7.39 9.54
N LEU A 198 20.57 -6.62 8.64
CA LEU A 198 21.02 -5.30 8.22
C LEU A 198 21.14 -4.34 9.41
N VAL A 199 20.12 -4.27 10.27
CA VAL A 199 20.11 -3.39 11.45
C VAL A 199 21.23 -3.73 12.41
N ILE A 200 21.39 -5.01 12.77
CA ILE A 200 22.45 -5.48 13.65
C ILE A 200 23.82 -5.07 13.06
N TYR A 201 24.01 -5.30 11.78
CA TYR A 201 25.27 -4.94 11.12
C TYR A 201 25.50 -3.42 11.12
N SER A 202 24.50 -2.62 10.74
CA SER A 202 24.59 -1.16 10.71
C SER A 202 24.97 -0.57 12.07
N LEU A 203 24.47 -1.16 13.16
CA LEU A 203 24.80 -0.76 14.54
C LEU A 203 26.27 -1.02 14.91
N THR A 204 26.98 -1.90 14.18
CA THR A 204 28.43 -2.16 14.42
C THR A 204 29.33 -1.19 13.67
N LEU A 205 28.79 -0.40 12.74
CA LEU A 205 29.58 0.54 11.95
C LEU A 205 30.03 1.76 12.78
N PRO A 206 31.24 2.29 12.53
CA PRO A 206 31.66 3.59 13.10
C PRO A 206 30.66 4.70 12.75
N GLY A 207 30.36 5.58 13.71
CA GLY A 207 29.38 6.67 13.50
C GLY A 207 27.90 6.25 13.64
N ALA A 208 27.59 4.97 13.86
CA ALA A 208 26.22 4.50 14.03
C ALA A 208 25.48 5.25 15.17
N VAL A 209 26.18 5.57 16.25
CA VAL A 209 25.62 6.31 17.39
C VAL A 209 25.22 7.73 16.99
N ASP A 210 26.01 8.39 16.14
CA ASP A 210 25.70 9.75 15.65
C ASP A 210 24.45 9.75 14.79
N GLY A 211 24.29 8.73 13.95
CA GLY A 211 23.07 8.49 13.18
C GLY A 211 21.85 8.27 14.08
N LEU A 212 21.97 7.43 15.10
CA LEU A 212 20.88 7.22 16.07
C LEU A 212 20.55 8.49 16.86
N ASN A 213 21.56 9.26 17.27
CA ASN A 213 21.34 10.54 17.93
C ASN A 213 20.60 11.51 17.01
N ALA A 214 20.95 11.58 15.73
CA ALA A 214 20.23 12.42 14.77
C ALA A 214 18.75 12.03 14.64
N LEU A 215 18.44 10.72 14.63
CA LEU A 215 17.06 10.25 14.53
C LEU A 215 16.27 10.45 15.84
N PHE A 216 16.87 10.17 16.99
CA PHE A 216 16.14 10.07 18.26
C PHE A 216 16.26 11.31 19.16
N THR A 217 17.17 12.24 18.90
CA THR A 217 17.22 13.51 19.66
C THR A 217 15.92 14.28 19.41
N PRO A 218 15.12 14.56 20.46
CA PRO A 218 13.83 15.18 20.27
C PRO A 218 13.95 16.69 20.10
N SER A 219 13.32 17.22 19.07
CA SER A 219 13.05 18.66 18.93
C SER A 219 11.63 18.94 19.42
N TRP A 220 11.49 19.27 20.71
CA TRP A 220 10.17 19.44 21.34
C TRP A 220 9.35 20.59 20.73
N ASP A 221 10.00 21.64 20.25
CA ASP A 221 9.34 22.78 19.62
C ASP A 221 8.61 22.39 18.33
N SER A 222 9.04 21.28 17.67
CA SER A 222 8.39 20.77 16.49
C SER A 222 6.93 20.35 16.72
N LEU A 223 6.58 19.95 17.95
CA LEU A 223 5.20 19.55 18.30
C LEU A 223 4.19 20.72 18.20
N ALA A 224 4.66 21.96 18.24
CA ALA A 224 3.83 23.14 18.04
C ALA A 224 3.53 23.40 16.54
N ASN A 225 4.29 22.79 15.63
CA ASN A 225 4.08 22.94 14.19
C ASN A 225 3.01 21.98 13.68
N PRO A 226 1.87 22.47 13.13
CA PRO A 226 0.82 21.62 12.57
C PRO A 226 1.30 20.70 11.43
N GLU A 227 2.33 21.09 10.66
CA GLU A 227 2.86 20.31 9.56
C GLU A 227 3.46 18.98 10.01
N VAL A 228 4.05 18.95 11.21
CA VAL A 228 4.58 17.72 11.83
C VAL A 228 3.46 16.69 12.08
N TRP A 229 2.30 17.16 12.54
CA TRP A 229 1.12 16.32 12.72
C TRP A 229 0.59 15.81 11.39
N VAL A 230 0.50 16.68 10.39
CA VAL A 230 0.08 16.29 9.02
C VAL A 230 1.03 15.25 8.44
N ALA A 231 2.34 15.41 8.61
CA ALA A 231 3.34 14.45 8.17
C ALA A 231 3.16 13.08 8.85
N ALA A 232 2.87 13.06 10.16
CA ALA A 232 2.63 11.84 10.91
C ALA A 232 1.37 11.10 10.43
N TYR A 233 0.25 11.81 10.26
CA TYR A 233 -0.98 11.22 9.73
C TYR A 233 -0.80 10.73 8.29
N GLY A 234 -0.13 11.52 7.45
CA GLY A 234 0.20 11.14 6.07
C GLY A 234 1.05 9.88 6.01
N GLN A 235 2.06 9.75 6.89
CA GLN A 235 2.90 8.55 6.96
C GLN A 235 2.08 7.32 7.35
N ILE A 236 1.25 7.41 8.39
CA ILE A 236 0.41 6.30 8.85
C ILE A 236 -0.58 5.85 7.76
N PHE A 237 -1.20 6.80 7.06
CA PHE A 237 -2.14 6.50 5.98
C PHE A 237 -1.47 5.76 4.83
N PHE A 238 -0.29 6.21 4.45
CA PHE A 238 0.51 5.60 3.39
C PHE A 238 0.99 4.20 3.79
N SER A 239 1.58 4.05 4.98
CA SER A 239 2.25 2.81 5.38
C SER A 239 1.30 1.66 5.69
N LEU A 240 0.09 1.92 6.19
CA LEU A 240 -0.88 0.87 6.51
C LEU A 240 -1.66 0.33 5.30
N SER A 241 -1.39 0.80 4.10
CA SER A 241 -2.11 0.40 2.88
C SER A 241 -3.64 0.52 2.99
N ILE A 242 -4.13 1.60 3.62
CA ILE A 242 -5.55 1.90 3.83
C ILE A 242 -6.05 2.94 2.83
N GLY A 243 -7.37 2.94 2.56
CA GLY A 243 -8.02 3.94 1.71
C GLY A 243 -7.97 3.66 0.21
N PHE A 244 -7.39 2.53 -0.24
CA PHE A 244 -7.38 2.14 -1.66
C PHE A 244 -7.71 0.66 -1.93
N GLY A 245 -8.47 0.05 -1.01
CA GLY A 245 -9.19 -1.20 -1.24
C GLY A 245 -8.44 -2.48 -0.95
N ILE A 246 -7.15 -2.47 -0.59
CA ILE A 246 -6.38 -3.68 -0.28
C ILE A 246 -6.97 -4.35 0.96
N MET A 247 -7.12 -3.61 2.04
CA MET A 247 -7.60 -4.14 3.31
C MET A 247 -9.07 -4.56 3.24
N VAL A 248 -9.89 -3.88 2.42
CA VAL A 248 -11.26 -4.31 2.07
C VAL A 248 -11.23 -5.66 1.35
N THR A 249 -10.37 -5.81 0.35
CA THR A 249 -10.27 -7.06 -0.42
C THR A 249 -9.77 -8.21 0.44
N TYR A 250 -8.71 -8.02 1.20
CA TYR A 250 -8.12 -9.07 2.04
C TYR A 250 -9.05 -9.53 3.17
N SER A 251 -9.73 -8.60 3.83
CA SER A 251 -10.71 -8.96 4.87
C SER A 251 -11.89 -9.74 4.32
N SER A 252 -12.23 -9.56 3.04
CA SER A 252 -13.31 -10.32 2.38
C SER A 252 -13.02 -11.82 2.24
N TYR A 253 -11.75 -12.22 2.34
CA TYR A 253 -11.28 -13.61 2.27
C TYR A 253 -11.24 -14.32 3.63
N LEU A 254 -11.55 -13.62 4.72
CA LEU A 254 -11.53 -14.16 6.07
C LEU A 254 -12.76 -15.03 6.35
N LYS A 255 -12.63 -15.93 7.33
CA LYS A 255 -13.74 -16.73 7.83
C LYS A 255 -14.74 -15.87 8.61
N PRO A 256 -16.05 -16.22 8.64
CA PRO A 256 -17.09 -15.41 9.29
C PRO A 256 -16.86 -15.07 10.77
N LYS A 257 -16.22 -15.95 11.52
CA LYS A 257 -15.96 -15.79 12.96
C LYS A 257 -14.50 -15.38 13.22
N THR A 258 -14.00 -14.38 12.50
CA THR A 258 -12.62 -13.89 12.69
C THR A 258 -12.62 -12.67 13.60
N ASP A 259 -11.63 -12.62 14.51
CA ASP A 259 -11.30 -11.42 15.28
C ASP A 259 -10.64 -10.38 14.38
N LEU A 260 -11.44 -9.40 13.92
CA LEU A 260 -11.00 -8.39 12.97
C LEU A 260 -10.15 -7.31 13.64
N THR A 261 -10.63 -6.74 14.75
CA THR A 261 -9.91 -5.64 15.42
C THR A 261 -8.60 -6.12 16.04
N GLY A 262 -8.59 -7.30 16.66
CA GLY A 262 -7.35 -7.89 17.17
C GLY A 262 -6.35 -8.20 16.04
N SER A 263 -6.84 -8.64 14.87
CA SER A 263 -5.96 -8.83 13.70
C SER A 263 -5.43 -7.49 13.18
N GLY A 264 -6.28 -6.47 13.10
CA GLY A 264 -5.89 -5.13 12.67
C GLY A 264 -4.88 -4.47 13.62
N ALA A 265 -5.05 -4.63 14.92
CA ALA A 265 -4.07 -4.15 15.90
C ALA A 265 -2.70 -4.82 15.69
N VAL A 266 -2.67 -6.15 15.51
CA VAL A 266 -1.41 -6.87 15.22
C VAL A 266 -0.76 -6.35 13.95
N VAL A 267 -1.51 -6.13 12.87
CA VAL A 267 -0.98 -5.60 11.60
C VAL A 267 -0.45 -4.17 11.78
N GLY A 268 -1.23 -3.28 12.41
CA GLY A 268 -0.82 -1.89 12.62
C GLY A 268 0.44 -1.75 13.48
N PHE A 269 0.50 -2.45 14.61
CA PHE A 269 1.70 -2.41 15.47
C PHE A 269 2.90 -3.13 14.85
N ALA A 270 2.71 -4.21 14.10
CA ALA A 270 3.80 -4.87 13.38
C ALA A 270 4.39 -3.95 12.29
N ASN A 271 3.54 -3.24 11.56
CA ASN A 271 3.96 -2.24 10.57
C ASN A 271 4.78 -1.11 11.22
N SER A 272 4.25 -0.52 12.29
CA SER A 272 4.93 0.58 13.00
C SER A 272 6.22 0.11 13.69
N GLY A 273 6.25 -1.11 14.23
CA GLY A 273 7.46 -1.71 14.75
C GLY A 273 8.53 -1.91 13.69
N PHE A 274 8.13 -2.30 12.48
CA PHE A 274 9.05 -2.40 11.34
C PHE A 274 9.56 -1.03 10.88
N GLU A 275 8.73 0.01 10.87
CA GLU A 275 9.17 1.38 10.56
C GLU A 275 10.23 1.88 11.54
N LEU A 276 10.02 1.65 12.83
CA LEU A 276 11.00 2.02 13.85
C LEU A 276 12.31 1.24 13.68
N LEU A 277 12.22 -0.06 13.41
CA LEU A 277 13.37 -0.91 13.09
C LEU A 277 14.11 -0.38 11.85
N ALA A 278 13.37 0.03 10.82
CA ALA A 278 13.92 0.63 9.62
C ALA A 278 14.64 1.96 9.93
N GLY A 279 14.04 2.81 10.75
CA GLY A 279 14.66 4.05 11.21
C GLY A 279 16.01 3.81 11.86
N ILE A 280 16.08 2.84 12.79
CA ILE A 280 17.33 2.45 13.47
C ILE A 280 18.40 2.02 12.47
N GLY A 281 18.08 1.07 11.57
CA GLY A 281 19.06 0.54 10.63
C GLY A 281 19.55 1.56 9.60
N VAL A 282 18.63 2.34 9.05
CA VAL A 282 18.93 3.38 8.05
C VAL A 282 19.79 4.48 8.65
N PHE A 283 19.40 5.02 9.82
CA PHE A 283 20.16 6.13 10.43
C PHE A 283 21.49 5.68 11.01
N ALA A 284 21.61 4.47 11.54
CA ALA A 284 22.91 3.90 11.90
C ALA A 284 23.86 3.85 10.67
N ALA A 285 23.36 3.44 9.51
CA ALA A 285 24.11 3.40 8.27
C ALA A 285 24.45 4.82 7.73
N LEU A 286 23.52 5.78 7.83
CA LEU A 286 23.75 7.18 7.47
C LEU A 286 24.78 7.84 8.41
N GLY A 287 24.80 7.50 9.69
CA GLY A 287 25.81 7.93 10.63
C GLY A 287 27.23 7.51 10.21
N PHE A 288 27.38 6.26 9.73
CA PHE A 288 28.65 5.80 9.15
C PHE A 288 29.02 6.63 7.92
N MET A 289 28.08 6.86 7.01
CA MET A 289 28.34 7.66 5.80
C MET A 289 28.77 9.09 6.15
N ALA A 290 28.10 9.75 7.09
CA ALA A 290 28.42 11.08 7.55
C ALA A 290 29.82 11.16 8.18
N GLN A 291 30.16 10.20 9.04
CA GLN A 291 31.51 10.12 9.64
C GLN A 291 32.58 9.89 8.59
N ALA A 292 32.37 8.99 7.62
CA ALA A 292 33.32 8.72 6.54
C ALA A 292 33.53 9.95 5.63
N ALA A 293 32.47 10.77 5.42
CA ALA A 293 32.53 11.99 4.63
C ALA A 293 33.03 13.22 5.44
N GLY A 294 33.16 13.11 6.77
CA GLY A 294 33.51 14.24 7.65
C GLY A 294 32.42 15.32 7.72
N THR A 295 31.15 14.94 7.56
CA THR A 295 29.99 15.84 7.53
C THR A 295 28.98 15.48 8.62
N GLN A 296 27.91 16.27 8.73
CA GLN A 296 26.80 15.96 9.64
C GLN A 296 25.80 14.98 8.99
N VAL A 297 25.07 14.21 9.82
CA VAL A 297 24.03 13.27 9.33
C VAL A 297 22.95 14.00 8.52
N SER A 298 22.63 15.25 8.88
CA SER A 298 21.66 16.09 8.16
C SER A 298 22.03 16.39 6.71
N GLU A 299 23.33 16.38 6.38
CA GLU A 299 23.82 16.66 5.02
C GLU A 299 23.74 15.44 4.10
N VAL A 300 23.73 14.24 4.69
CA VAL A 300 23.65 12.96 3.94
C VAL A 300 22.27 12.34 4.01
N ALA A 301 21.41 12.80 4.92
CA ALA A 301 20.06 12.29 5.08
C ALA A 301 19.22 12.62 3.83
N THR A 302 18.61 11.59 3.26
CA THR A 302 17.73 11.69 2.10
C THR A 302 16.64 10.63 2.17
N SER A 303 15.62 10.73 1.32
CA SER A 303 14.50 9.79 1.29
C SER A 303 14.28 9.15 -0.07
N GLY A 304 13.38 8.18 -0.13
CA GLY A 304 12.92 7.59 -1.38
C GLY A 304 14.02 6.95 -2.22
N ILE A 305 13.96 7.22 -3.52
CA ILE A 305 14.88 6.69 -4.52
C ILE A 305 16.34 7.13 -4.24
N GLY A 306 16.55 8.36 -3.76
CA GLY A 306 17.86 8.87 -3.40
C GLY A 306 18.52 8.07 -2.27
N LEU A 307 17.75 7.77 -1.22
CA LEU A 307 18.25 6.93 -0.12
C LEU A 307 18.60 5.52 -0.62
N ALA A 308 17.68 4.88 -1.33
CA ALA A 308 17.85 3.48 -1.72
C ALA A 308 18.94 3.26 -2.78
N PHE A 309 19.01 4.10 -3.82
CA PHE A 309 19.83 3.84 -5.00
C PHE A 309 21.05 4.75 -5.14
N ILE A 310 21.25 5.69 -4.20
CA ILE A 310 22.44 6.55 -4.16
C ILE A 310 23.13 6.44 -2.80
N ALA A 311 22.43 6.74 -1.68
CA ALA A 311 23.07 6.75 -0.36
C ALA A 311 23.49 5.34 0.09
N PHE A 312 22.61 4.33 0.02
CA PHE A 312 22.97 2.96 0.38
C PHE A 312 24.10 2.36 -0.48
N PRO A 313 24.13 2.50 -1.83
CA PRO A 313 25.31 2.14 -2.63
C PRO A 313 26.61 2.81 -2.18
N THR A 314 26.56 4.10 -1.77
CA THR A 314 27.73 4.79 -1.21
C THR A 314 28.20 4.11 0.09
N ILE A 315 27.28 3.80 1.00
CA ILE A 315 27.57 3.07 2.23
C ILE A 315 28.17 1.70 1.93
N ILE A 316 27.56 0.95 1.00
CA ILE A 316 28.02 -0.39 0.61
C ILE A 316 29.45 -0.35 0.05
N SER A 317 29.80 0.67 -0.73
CA SER A 317 31.17 0.82 -1.27
C SER A 317 32.22 1.06 -0.20
N GLN A 318 31.85 1.74 0.89
CA GLN A 318 32.80 2.20 1.91
C GLN A 318 32.85 1.28 3.14
N ALA A 319 31.75 0.57 3.43
CA ALA A 319 31.64 -0.24 4.64
C ALA A 319 32.40 -1.56 4.54
N PRO A 320 33.03 -2.04 5.63
CA PRO A 320 33.53 -3.41 5.70
C PRO A 320 32.39 -4.39 5.41
N GLY A 321 32.62 -5.40 4.56
CA GLY A 321 31.56 -6.35 4.21
C GLY A 321 30.38 -5.77 3.43
N GLY A 322 30.58 -4.71 2.67
CA GLY A 322 29.55 -4.00 1.90
C GLY A 322 28.66 -4.90 1.04
N VAL A 323 29.23 -5.97 0.44
CA VAL A 323 28.45 -6.97 -0.31
C VAL A 323 27.31 -7.54 0.53
N LEU A 324 27.57 -7.88 1.80
CA LEU A 324 26.53 -8.40 2.71
C LEU A 324 25.46 -7.35 2.97
N ILE A 325 25.85 -6.10 3.24
CA ILE A 325 24.91 -4.98 3.41
C ILE A 325 24.02 -4.85 2.18
N GLY A 326 24.61 -4.86 1.00
CA GLY A 326 23.90 -4.74 -0.27
C GLY A 326 22.87 -5.84 -0.49
N ILE A 327 23.23 -7.10 -0.25
CA ILE A 327 22.31 -8.23 -0.37
C ILE A 327 21.17 -8.11 0.65
N LEU A 328 21.49 -7.78 1.90
CA LEU A 328 20.47 -7.64 2.96
C LEU A 328 19.52 -6.48 2.67
N PHE A 329 20.06 -5.33 2.25
CA PHE A 329 19.25 -4.14 1.96
C PHE A 329 18.39 -4.31 0.70
N PHE A 330 19.00 -4.58 -0.45
CA PHE A 330 18.27 -4.70 -1.72
C PHE A 330 17.40 -5.94 -1.78
N GLY A 331 17.78 -7.03 -1.13
CA GLY A 331 16.95 -8.20 -0.96
C GLY A 331 15.70 -7.89 -0.11
N SER A 332 15.85 -7.12 0.97
CA SER A 332 14.72 -6.65 1.77
C SER A 332 13.78 -5.75 0.96
N LEU A 333 14.33 -4.80 0.19
CA LEU A 333 13.55 -3.97 -0.74
C LEU A 333 12.80 -4.80 -1.78
N LEU A 334 13.46 -5.79 -2.36
CA LEU A 334 12.85 -6.68 -3.34
C LEU A 334 11.65 -7.43 -2.77
N PHE A 335 11.79 -8.04 -1.59
CA PHE A 335 10.70 -8.79 -0.97
C PHE A 335 9.58 -7.88 -0.48
N ALA A 336 9.89 -6.73 0.12
CA ALA A 336 8.90 -5.74 0.52
C ALA A 336 8.10 -5.21 -0.68
N GLY A 337 8.79 -4.86 -1.77
CA GLY A 337 8.15 -4.39 -2.99
C GLY A 337 7.30 -5.47 -3.66
N PHE A 338 7.79 -6.71 -3.69
CA PHE A 338 7.07 -7.81 -4.33
C PHE A 338 5.78 -8.18 -3.59
N THR A 339 5.80 -8.24 -2.24
CA THR A 339 4.60 -8.53 -1.44
C THR A 339 3.57 -7.42 -1.54
N SER A 340 3.99 -6.16 -1.62
CA SER A 340 3.10 -5.02 -1.86
C SER A 340 2.46 -5.08 -3.25
N LEU A 341 3.22 -5.39 -4.31
CA LEU A 341 2.68 -5.55 -5.66
C LEU A 341 1.64 -6.67 -5.76
N ILE A 342 1.87 -7.81 -5.12
CA ILE A 342 0.90 -8.91 -5.03
C ILE A 342 -0.43 -8.39 -4.45
N SER A 343 -0.36 -7.59 -3.39
CA SER A 343 -1.54 -7.03 -2.72
C SER A 343 -2.30 -6.04 -3.60
N ILE A 344 -1.59 -5.18 -4.29
CA ILE A 344 -2.11 -4.19 -5.24
C ILE A 344 -2.84 -4.89 -6.40
N LEU A 345 -2.21 -5.89 -7.02
CA LEU A 345 -2.78 -6.64 -8.13
C LEU A 345 -4.04 -7.43 -7.71
N GLU A 346 -4.06 -7.94 -6.48
CA GLU A 346 -5.21 -8.71 -5.96
C GLU A 346 -6.49 -7.87 -5.90
N VAL A 347 -6.39 -6.58 -5.57
CA VAL A 347 -7.57 -5.67 -5.56
C VAL A 347 -8.24 -5.65 -6.93
N ILE A 348 -7.44 -5.51 -7.99
CA ILE A 348 -7.94 -5.39 -9.36
C ILE A 348 -8.50 -6.73 -9.85
N ILE A 349 -7.75 -7.82 -9.64
CA ILE A 349 -8.16 -9.17 -10.06
C ILE A 349 -9.48 -9.56 -9.39
N ALA A 350 -9.60 -9.32 -8.08
CA ALA A 350 -10.84 -9.61 -7.34
C ALA A 350 -12.04 -8.79 -7.86
N GLY A 351 -11.82 -7.51 -8.20
CA GLY A 351 -12.87 -6.66 -8.76
C GLY A 351 -13.36 -7.14 -10.12
N ILE A 352 -12.45 -7.52 -11.02
CA ILE A 352 -12.77 -8.08 -12.33
C ILE A 352 -13.50 -9.42 -12.20
N GLN A 353 -13.04 -10.29 -11.28
CA GLN A 353 -13.72 -11.57 -11.01
C GLN A 353 -15.16 -11.36 -10.55
N ASP A 354 -15.37 -10.47 -9.60
CA ASP A 354 -16.70 -10.21 -9.05
C ASP A 354 -17.64 -9.56 -10.09
N LYS A 355 -17.18 -8.60 -10.89
CA LYS A 355 -18.04 -7.91 -11.88
C LYS A 355 -18.39 -8.79 -13.07
N PHE A 356 -17.40 -9.45 -13.65
CA PHE A 356 -17.56 -10.19 -14.91
C PHE A 356 -17.78 -11.68 -14.72
N ALA A 357 -17.69 -12.19 -13.47
CA ALA A 357 -17.79 -13.64 -13.15
C ALA A 357 -16.78 -14.50 -13.93
N THR A 358 -15.57 -13.99 -14.13
CA THR A 358 -14.48 -14.65 -14.84
C THR A 358 -13.72 -15.62 -13.93
N SER A 359 -13.03 -16.60 -14.52
CA SER A 359 -12.14 -17.49 -13.77
C SER A 359 -10.93 -16.75 -13.25
N ARG A 360 -10.25 -17.29 -12.23
CA ARG A 360 -9.03 -16.70 -11.66
C ARG A 360 -7.98 -16.43 -12.72
N LEU A 361 -7.65 -17.44 -13.53
CA LEU A 361 -6.63 -17.31 -14.58
C LEU A 361 -7.00 -16.26 -15.63
N ALA A 362 -8.26 -16.26 -16.09
CA ALA A 362 -8.72 -15.27 -17.07
C ALA A 362 -8.64 -13.84 -16.52
N SER A 363 -9.06 -13.62 -15.26
CA SER A 363 -8.95 -12.30 -14.62
C SER A 363 -7.51 -11.89 -14.43
N THR A 364 -6.64 -12.81 -14.04
CA THR A 364 -5.21 -12.54 -13.86
C THR A 364 -4.55 -12.10 -15.17
N ILE A 365 -4.81 -12.80 -16.27
CA ILE A 365 -4.29 -12.46 -17.59
C ILE A 365 -4.87 -11.11 -18.05
N LEU A 366 -6.18 -10.93 -17.92
CA LEU A 366 -6.87 -9.69 -18.34
C LEU A 366 -6.39 -8.45 -17.59
N VAL A 367 -5.93 -8.61 -16.36
CA VAL A 367 -5.40 -7.53 -15.53
C VAL A 367 -3.91 -7.33 -15.76
N ILE A 368 -3.11 -8.39 -15.58
CA ILE A 368 -1.64 -8.26 -15.54
C ILE A 368 -1.06 -7.98 -16.92
N VAL A 369 -1.55 -8.59 -17.98
CA VAL A 369 -0.96 -8.40 -19.31
C VAL A 369 -1.07 -6.95 -19.79
N PRO A 370 -2.25 -6.28 -19.78
CA PRO A 370 -2.33 -4.87 -20.16
C PRO A 370 -1.50 -3.95 -19.24
N MET A 371 -1.48 -4.22 -17.92
CA MET A 371 -0.69 -3.44 -16.99
C MET A 371 0.81 -3.59 -17.25
N ALA A 372 1.27 -4.82 -17.48
CA ALA A 372 2.66 -5.09 -17.85
C ALA A 372 3.05 -4.38 -19.15
N LEU A 373 2.19 -4.42 -20.17
CA LEU A 373 2.46 -3.72 -21.44
C LEU A 373 2.62 -2.21 -21.25
N ILE A 374 1.72 -1.57 -20.49
CA ILE A 374 1.81 -0.12 -20.21
C ILE A 374 3.06 0.16 -19.37
N SER A 375 3.33 -0.63 -18.35
CA SER A 375 4.51 -0.50 -17.50
C SER A 375 5.81 -0.63 -18.29
N LEU A 376 5.90 -1.65 -19.16
CA LEU A 376 7.07 -1.90 -20.03
C LEU A 376 7.21 -0.87 -21.16
N LEU A 377 6.14 -0.15 -21.51
CA LEU A 377 6.20 0.93 -22.49
C LEU A 377 6.71 2.24 -21.87
N LEU A 378 6.35 2.54 -20.62
CA LEU A 378 6.62 3.84 -20.00
C LEU A 378 7.87 3.84 -19.11
N MET A 379 8.03 2.81 -18.27
CA MET A 379 9.00 2.85 -17.17
C MET A 379 10.45 2.57 -17.59
N PRO A 380 10.78 1.63 -18.51
CA PRO A 380 12.15 1.35 -18.90
C PRO A 380 12.66 2.27 -20.01
N THR A 381 12.25 3.54 -19.99
CA THR A 381 12.71 4.56 -20.95
C THR A 381 13.63 5.57 -20.26
N THR A 382 14.38 6.32 -21.03
CA THR A 382 15.27 7.39 -20.52
C THR A 382 14.53 8.50 -19.77
N THR A 383 13.21 8.61 -19.94
CA THR A 383 12.33 9.56 -19.25
C THR A 383 11.43 8.89 -18.20
N GLY A 384 11.55 7.58 -18.02
CA GLY A 384 10.68 6.80 -17.13
C GLY A 384 10.73 7.25 -15.67
N LEU A 385 11.88 7.74 -15.19
CA LEU A 385 12.03 8.27 -13.84
C LEU A 385 11.12 9.50 -13.60
N TYR A 386 11.01 10.41 -14.54
CA TYR A 386 10.15 11.60 -14.44
C TYR A 386 8.67 11.22 -14.42
N VAL A 387 8.29 10.28 -15.29
CA VAL A 387 6.90 9.78 -15.34
C VAL A 387 6.54 9.07 -14.03
N LEU A 388 7.44 8.25 -13.51
CA LEU A 388 7.27 7.56 -12.21
C LEU A 388 7.02 8.57 -11.09
N ASP A 389 7.87 9.58 -10.96
CA ASP A 389 7.81 10.57 -9.89
C ASP A 389 6.50 11.37 -9.92
N ILE A 390 6.06 11.79 -11.09
CA ILE A 390 4.77 12.48 -11.27
C ILE A 390 3.61 11.56 -10.90
N LEU A 391 3.58 10.33 -11.42
CA LEU A 391 2.51 9.36 -11.13
C LEU A 391 2.43 9.06 -9.63
N ASP A 392 3.57 8.84 -8.96
CA ASP A 392 3.63 8.54 -7.52
C ASP A 392 3.05 9.70 -6.71
N ASN A 393 3.51 10.92 -6.95
CA ASN A 393 3.02 12.09 -6.23
C ASN A 393 1.50 12.28 -6.38
N PHE A 394 0.99 12.28 -7.61
CA PHE A 394 -0.42 12.56 -7.86
C PHE A 394 -1.36 11.43 -7.45
N VAL A 395 -0.95 10.16 -7.60
CA VAL A 395 -1.79 9.04 -7.15
C VAL A 395 -1.89 8.94 -5.64
N ASN A 396 -0.85 9.33 -4.92
CA ASN A 396 -0.89 9.39 -3.46
C ASN A 396 -1.84 10.48 -2.96
N LEU A 397 -1.83 11.66 -3.57
CA LEU A 397 -2.67 12.80 -3.20
C LEU A 397 -4.12 12.64 -3.68
N PHE A 398 -4.32 12.57 -5.00
CA PHE A 398 -5.64 12.55 -5.63
C PHE A 398 -6.22 11.15 -5.78
N GLY A 399 -5.39 10.13 -5.63
CA GLY A 399 -5.83 8.76 -5.49
C GLY A 399 -6.12 8.42 -4.03
N ILE A 400 -5.09 7.98 -3.29
CA ILE A 400 -5.25 7.35 -1.96
C ILE A 400 -5.91 8.30 -0.97
N LEU A 401 -5.37 9.51 -0.79
CA LEU A 401 -5.85 10.45 0.21
C LEU A 401 -7.28 10.91 -0.09
N ALA A 402 -7.57 11.29 -1.35
CA ALA A 402 -8.89 11.77 -1.75
C ALA A 402 -9.94 10.64 -1.76
N ALA A 403 -9.60 9.42 -2.22
CA ALA A 403 -10.51 8.30 -2.20
C ALA A 403 -10.82 7.84 -0.77
N GLY A 404 -9.82 7.79 0.12
CA GLY A 404 -10.01 7.50 1.54
C GLY A 404 -10.92 8.50 2.22
N LEU A 405 -10.70 9.80 2.01
CA LEU A 405 -11.56 10.87 2.51
C LEU A 405 -13.00 10.74 1.98
N CYS A 406 -13.16 10.51 0.68
CA CYS A 406 -14.46 10.29 0.04
C CYS A 406 -15.17 9.07 0.63
N ALA A 407 -14.46 7.95 0.82
CA ALA A 407 -15.03 6.74 1.41
C ALA A 407 -15.59 6.97 2.82
N ILE A 408 -14.82 7.66 3.68
CA ILE A 408 -15.29 8.00 5.04
C ILE A 408 -16.52 8.90 4.97
N ILE A 409 -16.46 10.01 4.25
CA ILE A 409 -17.56 10.98 4.16
C ILE A 409 -18.83 10.29 3.66
N VAL A 410 -18.71 9.53 2.59
CA VAL A 410 -19.87 8.84 2.00
C VAL A 410 -20.45 7.79 2.93
N VAL A 411 -19.63 6.95 3.55
CA VAL A 411 -20.11 5.86 4.42
C VAL A 411 -20.64 6.40 5.76
N ALA A 412 -20.01 7.44 6.31
CA ALA A 412 -20.42 8.03 7.58
C ALA A 412 -21.67 8.88 7.47
N TYR A 413 -21.75 9.76 6.47
CA TYR A 413 -22.78 10.81 6.42
C TYR A 413 -23.87 10.55 5.38
N VAL A 414 -23.52 9.96 4.22
CA VAL A 414 -24.51 9.69 3.15
C VAL A 414 -25.20 8.35 3.39
N VAL A 415 -24.43 7.28 3.57
CA VAL A 415 -24.97 5.92 3.80
C VAL A 415 -25.33 5.71 5.28
N ARG A 416 -24.64 6.40 6.19
CA ARG A 416 -24.82 6.31 7.65
C ARG A 416 -24.61 4.88 8.19
N ALA A 417 -23.64 4.15 7.61
CA ALA A 417 -23.43 2.73 7.92
C ALA A 417 -22.51 2.48 9.12
N LEU A 418 -21.88 3.49 9.73
CA LEU A 418 -20.91 3.31 10.82
C LEU A 418 -21.45 2.51 12.02
N PRO A 419 -22.68 2.72 12.51
CA PRO A 419 -23.20 1.92 13.62
C PRO A 419 -23.30 0.43 13.28
N ALA A 420 -23.73 0.10 12.05
CA ALA A 420 -23.83 -1.28 11.58
C ALA A 420 -22.45 -1.94 11.36
N LEU A 421 -21.44 -1.15 10.97
CA LEU A 421 -20.06 -1.63 10.86
C LEU A 421 -19.45 -1.85 12.25
N ALA A 422 -19.70 -0.97 13.22
CA ALA A 422 -19.29 -1.15 14.61
C ALA A 422 -19.89 -2.43 15.24
N GLU A 423 -21.18 -2.65 15.04
CA GLU A 423 -21.86 -3.88 15.48
C GLU A 423 -21.22 -5.12 14.84
N HIS A 424 -20.95 -5.07 13.53
CA HIS A 424 -20.30 -6.17 12.82
C HIS A 424 -18.90 -6.49 13.38
N LEU A 425 -18.08 -5.47 13.61
CA LEU A 425 -16.76 -5.62 14.25
C LEU A 425 -16.90 -6.26 15.63
N ASN A 426 -17.86 -5.81 16.43
CA ASN A 426 -18.03 -6.25 17.81
C ASN A 426 -18.52 -7.69 17.97
N ARG A 427 -19.02 -8.34 16.92
CA ARG A 427 -19.56 -9.71 17.04
C ARG A 427 -18.52 -10.73 17.52
N TYR A 428 -17.32 -10.71 16.91
CA TYR A 428 -16.29 -11.72 17.17
C TYR A 428 -14.92 -11.12 17.51
N SER A 429 -14.81 -9.80 17.56
CA SER A 429 -13.52 -9.13 17.80
C SER A 429 -13.21 -8.97 19.29
N SER A 430 -11.92 -9.08 19.63
CA SER A 430 -11.38 -8.92 20.98
C SER A 430 -11.44 -7.49 21.48
N ILE A 431 -11.10 -6.52 20.60
CA ILE A 431 -11.19 -5.08 20.91
C ILE A 431 -12.54 -4.57 20.45
N LYS A 432 -13.35 -4.09 21.39
CA LYS A 432 -14.66 -3.54 21.09
C LYS A 432 -14.57 -2.08 20.64
N VAL A 433 -15.28 -1.75 19.59
CA VAL A 433 -15.37 -0.38 19.06
C VAL A 433 -16.73 0.24 19.40
N GLY A 434 -16.76 1.55 19.63
CA GLY A 434 -17.96 2.26 20.06
C GLY A 434 -18.01 3.68 19.51
N LYS A 435 -18.64 4.58 20.26
CA LYS A 435 -18.81 5.98 19.87
C LYS A 435 -17.49 6.69 19.59
N ILE A 436 -16.44 6.38 20.37
CA ILE A 436 -15.09 6.97 20.17
C ILE A 436 -14.56 6.61 18.78
N TRP A 437 -14.60 5.34 18.39
CA TRP A 437 -14.18 4.90 17.06
C TRP A 437 -14.95 5.61 15.94
N MET A 438 -16.28 5.76 16.11
CA MET A 438 -17.11 6.46 15.12
C MET A 438 -16.76 7.95 15.03
N ILE A 439 -16.47 8.62 16.16
CA ILE A 439 -16.06 10.03 16.18
C ILE A 439 -14.68 10.21 15.53
N LEU A 440 -13.71 9.37 15.90
CA LEU A 440 -12.38 9.42 15.33
C LEU A 440 -12.42 9.24 13.80
N LEU A 441 -13.19 8.27 13.33
CA LEU A 441 -13.33 7.99 11.90
C LEU A 441 -14.16 9.05 11.16
N ALA A 442 -15.27 9.52 11.75
CA ALA A 442 -16.16 10.45 11.05
C ALA A 442 -15.74 11.92 11.16
N VAL A 443 -14.99 12.30 12.20
CA VAL A 443 -14.64 13.70 12.44
C VAL A 443 -13.14 13.91 12.34
N VAL A 444 -12.35 13.24 13.20
CA VAL A 444 -10.91 13.51 13.29
C VAL A 444 -10.19 13.17 12.00
N THR A 445 -10.40 11.95 11.48
CA THR A 445 -9.72 11.49 10.28
C THR A 445 -10.06 12.35 9.05
N PRO A 446 -11.34 12.70 8.73
CA PRO A 446 -11.65 13.57 7.60
C PRO A 446 -11.12 14.99 7.74
N LEU A 447 -11.07 15.54 8.94
CA LEU A 447 -10.51 16.87 9.16
C LEU A 447 -9.01 16.91 8.84
N VAL A 448 -8.26 15.93 9.32
CA VAL A 448 -6.81 15.87 9.04
C VAL A 448 -6.54 15.57 7.57
N LEU A 449 -7.20 14.56 6.99
CA LEU A 449 -7.02 14.21 5.58
C LEU A 449 -7.47 15.34 4.65
N GLY A 450 -8.58 16.00 4.98
CA GLY A 450 -9.09 17.15 4.23
C GLY A 450 -8.14 18.34 4.29
N TYR A 451 -7.61 18.64 5.46
CA TYR A 451 -6.59 19.69 5.62
C TYR A 451 -5.34 19.37 4.80
N SER A 452 -4.81 18.14 4.90
CA SER A 452 -3.64 17.69 4.14
C SER A 452 -3.88 17.81 2.63
N LEU A 453 -5.05 17.38 2.15
CA LEU A 453 -5.41 17.46 0.72
C LEU A 453 -5.49 18.91 0.24
N ILE A 454 -6.14 19.80 1.01
CA ILE A 454 -6.28 21.21 0.67
C ILE A 454 -4.91 21.89 0.59
N GLN A 455 -4.04 21.67 1.58
CA GLN A 455 -2.68 22.24 1.58
C GLN A 455 -1.86 21.74 0.38
N SER A 456 -1.96 20.46 0.06
CA SER A 456 -1.27 19.89 -1.11
C SER A 456 -1.78 20.48 -2.43
N VAL A 457 -3.10 20.68 -2.56
CA VAL A 457 -3.68 21.33 -3.75
C VAL A 457 -3.19 22.77 -3.87
N ILE A 458 -3.24 23.54 -2.79
CA ILE A 458 -2.76 24.95 -2.77
C ILE A 458 -1.29 25.00 -3.23
N LYS A 459 -0.44 24.13 -2.69
CA LYS A 459 0.98 24.07 -3.06
C LYS A 459 1.18 23.72 -4.54
N LEU A 460 0.49 22.70 -5.05
CA LEU A 460 0.62 22.24 -6.44
C LEU A 460 0.08 23.25 -7.46
N VAL A 461 -0.94 24.05 -7.09
CA VAL A 461 -1.46 25.12 -7.95
C VAL A 461 -0.54 26.35 -7.93
N ALA A 462 0.06 26.65 -6.78
CA ALA A 462 0.97 27.79 -6.64
C ALA A 462 2.33 27.55 -7.32
N THR A 463 2.84 26.31 -7.27
CA THR A 463 4.15 25.97 -7.81
C THR A 463 4.09 24.61 -8.52
N PRO A 464 4.51 24.53 -9.80
CA PRO A 464 4.59 23.25 -10.51
C PRO A 464 5.45 22.25 -9.74
N TYR A 465 4.97 21.01 -9.61
CA TYR A 465 5.66 19.94 -8.90
C TYR A 465 7.07 19.73 -9.49
N GLU A 466 8.11 19.80 -8.65
CA GLU A 466 9.52 19.63 -9.01
C GLU A 466 9.98 20.48 -10.22
N GLY A 467 9.24 21.53 -10.59
CA GLY A 467 9.52 22.35 -11.76
C GLY A 467 9.33 21.63 -13.10
N TYR A 468 8.63 20.49 -13.10
CA TYR A 468 8.36 19.74 -14.34
C TYR A 468 7.51 20.53 -15.34
N PRO A 469 7.70 20.26 -16.65
CA PRO A 469 6.90 20.85 -17.70
C PRO A 469 5.39 20.67 -17.48
N THR A 470 4.63 21.70 -17.76
CA THR A 470 3.17 21.74 -17.51
C THR A 470 2.39 20.71 -18.30
N ASP A 471 2.85 20.35 -19.50
CA ASP A 471 2.26 19.30 -20.34
C ASP A 471 2.42 17.89 -19.71
N LEU A 472 3.59 17.57 -19.14
CA LEU A 472 3.78 16.33 -18.41
C LEU A 472 2.90 16.25 -17.16
N LEU A 473 2.82 17.34 -16.38
CA LEU A 473 1.96 17.43 -15.21
C LEU A 473 0.47 17.33 -15.60
N ALA A 474 0.10 17.91 -16.75
CA ALA A 474 -1.27 17.83 -17.27
C ALA A 474 -1.65 16.40 -17.67
N ILE A 475 -0.73 15.65 -18.27
CA ILE A 475 -0.99 14.26 -18.73
C ILE A 475 -0.90 13.28 -17.57
N PHE A 476 0.28 13.17 -16.94
CA PHE A 476 0.60 12.12 -15.95
C PHE A 476 0.17 12.48 -14.51
N GLY A 477 -0.06 13.76 -14.22
CA GLY A 477 -0.56 14.22 -12.94
C GLY A 477 -2.07 14.39 -12.94
N TRP A 478 -2.55 15.54 -13.41
CA TRP A 478 -3.96 15.93 -13.39
C TRP A 478 -4.84 15.06 -14.29
N GLY A 479 -4.38 14.77 -15.51
CA GLY A 479 -5.09 13.93 -16.48
C GLY A 479 -5.25 12.50 -16.00
N MET A 480 -4.19 11.91 -15.45
CA MET A 480 -4.25 10.58 -14.83
C MET A 480 -5.23 10.57 -13.66
N SER A 481 -5.16 11.56 -12.75
CA SER A 481 -6.06 11.67 -11.60
C SER A 481 -7.53 11.81 -12.01
N ALA A 482 -7.81 12.62 -13.02
CA ALA A 482 -9.14 12.75 -13.60
C ALA A 482 -9.60 11.45 -14.28
N LEU A 483 -8.70 10.79 -15.01
CA LEU A 483 -9.00 9.54 -15.74
C LEU A 483 -9.42 8.42 -14.80
N ILE A 484 -8.70 8.21 -13.69
CA ILE A 484 -9.06 7.17 -12.73
C ILE A 484 -10.39 7.44 -12.04
N LEU A 485 -10.70 8.70 -11.71
CA LEU A 485 -11.97 9.06 -11.08
C LEU A 485 -13.15 8.96 -12.08
N VAL A 486 -13.01 9.55 -13.26
CA VAL A 486 -14.05 9.48 -14.31
C VAL A 486 -14.22 8.02 -14.75
N GLY A 487 -13.13 7.30 -14.96
CA GLY A 487 -13.16 5.87 -15.28
C GLY A 487 -13.89 5.05 -14.21
N ALA A 488 -13.67 5.32 -12.94
CA ALA A 488 -14.37 4.67 -11.84
C ALA A 488 -15.88 4.91 -11.88
N ILE A 489 -16.30 6.14 -12.16
CA ILE A 489 -17.72 6.49 -12.33
C ILE A 489 -18.31 5.75 -13.53
N VAL A 490 -17.65 5.82 -14.69
CA VAL A 490 -18.13 5.17 -15.94
C VAL A 490 -18.26 3.66 -15.74
N VAL A 491 -17.24 2.99 -15.17
CA VAL A 491 -17.28 1.55 -14.94
C VAL A 491 -18.36 1.17 -13.93
N SER A 492 -18.65 2.02 -12.94
CA SER A 492 -19.74 1.78 -11.98
C SER A 492 -21.12 1.78 -12.63
N LEU A 493 -21.30 2.49 -13.73
CA LEU A 493 -22.55 2.53 -14.49
C LEU A 493 -22.75 1.31 -15.40
N LEU A 494 -21.69 0.57 -15.73
CA LEU A 494 -21.77 -0.62 -16.55
C LEU A 494 -22.51 -1.75 -15.80
N PRO A 495 -23.34 -2.54 -16.52
CA PRO A 495 -24.08 -3.63 -15.90
C PRO A 495 -23.15 -4.74 -15.41
N TRP A 496 -23.51 -5.33 -14.28
CA TRP A 496 -22.86 -6.52 -13.76
C TRP A 496 -23.27 -7.75 -14.57
N SER A 497 -22.40 -8.76 -14.63
CA SER A 497 -22.78 -10.02 -15.29
C SER A 497 -23.98 -10.67 -14.58
N LYS A 498 -24.80 -11.41 -15.33
CA LYS A 498 -25.98 -12.12 -14.74
C LYS A 498 -25.59 -13.07 -13.61
N LYS A 499 -24.40 -13.70 -13.70
CA LYS A 499 -23.88 -14.59 -12.64
C LYS A 499 -23.43 -13.84 -11.40
N SER A 500 -22.91 -12.61 -11.54
CA SER A 500 -22.51 -11.77 -10.41
C SER A 500 -23.71 -11.14 -9.70
N ARG A 501 -24.77 -10.80 -10.41
CA ARG A 501 -26.00 -10.26 -9.81
C ARG A 501 -26.65 -11.20 -8.81
N ALA A 502 -26.56 -12.52 -9.02
CA ALA A 502 -27.01 -13.49 -8.05
C ALA A 502 -26.23 -13.45 -6.71
N ALA A 503 -25.00 -12.89 -6.75
CA ALA A 503 -24.16 -12.69 -5.56
C ALA A 503 -24.28 -11.27 -4.95
N GLU A 504 -25.16 -10.41 -5.47
CA GLU A 504 -25.34 -9.03 -4.99
C GLU A 504 -26.01 -8.95 -3.61
N GLU A 505 -26.76 -9.97 -3.19
CA GLU A 505 -27.29 -10.02 -1.83
C GLU A 505 -26.17 -10.35 -0.83
N PRO A 506 -26.07 -9.59 0.28
CA PRO A 506 -25.13 -9.96 1.33
C PRO A 506 -25.47 -11.37 1.81
N PRO A 507 -24.46 -12.23 2.06
CA PRO A 507 -24.73 -13.54 2.64
C PRO A 507 -25.49 -13.34 3.96
N ALA A 508 -26.58 -14.09 4.13
CA ALA A 508 -27.37 -14.06 5.36
C ALA A 508 -26.41 -14.22 6.57
N PRO A 509 -26.59 -13.45 7.64
CA PRO A 509 -25.79 -13.65 8.84
C PRO A 509 -25.88 -15.12 9.26
N PRO A 510 -24.77 -15.77 9.65
CA PRO A 510 -24.82 -17.17 10.06
C PRO A 510 -25.86 -17.32 11.17
N VAL A 511 -26.77 -18.26 11.01
CA VAL A 511 -27.76 -18.61 12.04
C VAL A 511 -26.95 -19.04 13.26
N ILE A 512 -27.01 -18.25 14.34
CA ILE A 512 -26.39 -18.62 15.61
C ILE A 512 -27.28 -19.72 16.18
N ALA A 513 -26.76 -20.96 16.23
CA ALA A 513 -27.45 -22.06 16.90
C ALA A 513 -27.66 -21.64 18.37
N GLY A 514 -28.91 -21.31 18.73
CA GLY A 514 -29.29 -20.82 20.07
C GLY A 514 -30.28 -19.64 20.10
N GLN A 515 -30.45 -18.92 18.99
CA GLN A 515 -31.56 -17.99 18.85
C GLN A 515 -32.71 -18.65 18.06
N VAL A 516 -33.42 -19.55 18.70
CA VAL A 516 -34.78 -19.86 18.29
C VAL A 516 -35.59 -18.63 18.70
N GLU A 517 -35.94 -17.78 17.75
CA GLU A 517 -37.01 -16.81 17.94
C GLU A 517 -38.23 -17.60 18.36
N HIS A 518 -38.70 -17.36 19.57
CA HIS A 518 -40.07 -17.64 19.92
C HIS A 518 -40.96 -16.77 19.04
N GLY A 519 -41.13 -17.17 17.79
CA GLY A 519 -42.17 -16.67 16.92
C GLY A 519 -43.49 -17.08 17.55
N HIS A 520 -44.29 -16.13 17.98
CA HIS A 520 -45.69 -16.29 18.27
C HIS A 520 -46.34 -17.06 17.11
N VAL A 521 -46.67 -18.32 17.37
CA VAL A 521 -47.67 -19.04 16.57
C VAL A 521 -48.98 -18.42 16.96
N ASP A 522 -49.45 -17.51 16.13
CA ASP A 522 -50.83 -16.99 16.21
C ASP A 522 -51.77 -18.10 15.78
N SER A 523 -52.29 -18.81 16.78
CA SER A 523 -53.32 -19.85 16.62
C SER A 523 -54.68 -19.21 16.53
N THR A 524 -55.06 -18.68 15.37
CA THR A 524 -56.47 -18.34 15.08
C THR A 524 -56.73 -18.54 13.58
N VAL A 525 -57.00 -19.80 13.20
CA VAL A 525 -57.99 -20.08 12.17
C VAL A 525 -58.78 -21.32 12.61
N THR A 526 -59.86 -21.10 13.29
CA THR A 526 -61.01 -21.99 13.32
C THR A 526 -62.17 -21.29 12.65
N ARG A 527 -62.61 -21.85 11.60
CA ARG A 527 -63.90 -22.05 10.93
C ARG A 527 -63.92 -21.67 9.48
#